data_d4ac0e43510fa9c50c8e708a92b6c484
#
_entry.id   d4ac0e43510fa9c50c8e708a92b6c484
#
_cell.length_a   1.000
_cell.length_b   1.000
_cell.length_c   1.000
_cell.angle_alpha   90.00
_cell.angle_beta   90.00
_cell.angle_gamma   90.00
#
_symmetry.space_group_name_H-M   'P 1'
#
loop_
_entity.id
_entity.type
_entity.pdbx_description
1 polymer ?
#
loop_
_entity_poly.entity_id
_entity_poly.type
_entity_poly.pdbx_seq_one_letter_code
_entity_poly.pdbx_strand_id
1 'polypeptide(L)'
;MDIISTPSPNFDERKLPVTILVMHYTGMKDAASAINWLANPEAKVSAHYVVTEDGQIVQMVDEEKRAWHAGRGYWRGITDVNSASIGIEIVNPGHEWGYVPFPEEQMDAVTRLSHAIVKRHDIIPSNVIGHSDLAPARKQDPGELFDWERLARHGIALKKPSLKLGDPPW
;
A
#
# COMPACT_ATOMS: atom_id res chain seq x y z
N MET A 1 -13.12 -13.39 -3.84
CA MET A 1 -12.45 -12.48 -2.89
C MET A 1 -13.51 -11.54 -2.34
N ASP A 2 -13.78 -11.66 -1.06
CA ASP A 2 -14.81 -10.85 -0.41
C ASP A 2 -14.19 -9.50 -0.02
N ILE A 3 -14.84 -8.42 -0.43
CA ILE A 3 -14.38 -7.05 -0.16
C ILE A 3 -15.49 -6.32 0.59
N ILE A 4 -15.14 -5.77 1.74
CA ILE A 4 -16.05 -4.95 2.57
C ILE A 4 -15.94 -3.50 2.09
N SER A 5 -17.08 -2.82 1.92
CA SER A 5 -17.09 -1.41 1.55
C SER A 5 -17.21 -0.53 2.79
N THR A 6 -16.27 0.37 2.99
CA THR A 6 -16.30 1.42 4.01
C THR A 6 -15.79 2.73 3.38
N PRO A 7 -16.67 3.52 2.76
CA PRO A 7 -16.24 4.66 1.95
C PRO A 7 -15.52 5.75 2.74
N SER A 8 -14.44 6.27 2.17
CA SER A 8 -13.78 7.51 2.62
C SER A 8 -14.26 8.68 1.75
N PRO A 9 -14.47 9.87 2.33
CA PRO A 9 -14.76 11.08 1.56
C PRO A 9 -13.51 11.73 0.95
N ASN A 10 -12.31 11.25 1.28
CA ASN A 10 -11.04 11.87 0.96
C ASN A 10 -10.53 11.39 -0.41
N PHE A 11 -11.12 11.89 -1.48
CA PHE A 11 -10.70 11.59 -2.85
C PHE A 11 -11.08 12.74 -3.80
N ASP A 12 -10.48 12.72 -4.96
CA ASP A 12 -10.83 13.60 -6.09
C ASP A 12 -10.68 12.86 -7.43
N GLU A 13 -10.71 13.59 -8.52
CA GLU A 13 -10.63 13.01 -9.86
C GLU A 13 -9.18 12.71 -10.26
N ARG A 14 -8.96 11.54 -10.90
CA ARG A 14 -7.67 11.19 -11.48
C ARG A 14 -7.35 12.08 -12.66
N LYS A 15 -6.07 12.45 -12.78
CA LYS A 15 -5.53 13.20 -13.92
C LYS A 15 -4.62 12.33 -14.79
N LEU A 16 -4.26 11.15 -14.33
CA LEU A 16 -3.37 10.20 -15.00
C LEU A 16 -3.98 8.78 -14.97
N PRO A 17 -3.68 7.94 -15.96
CA PRO A 17 -4.07 6.54 -15.90
C PRO A 17 -3.33 5.80 -14.77
N VAL A 18 -3.95 4.73 -14.26
CA VAL A 18 -3.34 3.89 -13.23
C VAL A 18 -2.21 3.07 -13.86
N THR A 19 -1.00 3.26 -13.37
CA THR A 19 0.21 2.55 -13.81
C THR A 19 1.08 2.05 -12.66
N ILE A 20 0.71 2.40 -11.42
CA ILE A 20 1.52 2.12 -10.21
C ILE A 20 0.62 1.50 -9.13
N LEU A 21 1.17 0.53 -8.39
CA LEU A 21 0.58 0.00 -7.16
C LEU A 21 1.53 0.30 -6.00
N VAL A 22 1.03 0.96 -4.96
CA VAL A 22 1.84 1.40 -3.82
C VAL A 22 1.43 0.65 -2.56
N MET A 23 2.40 0.03 -1.90
CA MET A 23 2.26 -0.65 -0.61
C MET A 23 2.60 0.30 0.53
N HIS A 24 1.71 0.34 1.53
CA HIS A 24 1.88 1.10 2.77
C HIS A 24 1.68 0.18 3.97
N TYR A 25 2.23 0.55 5.13
CA TYR A 25 1.63 0.13 6.39
C TYR A 25 0.86 1.31 6.98
N THR A 26 -0.17 1.01 7.79
CA THR A 26 -1.00 2.07 8.39
C THR A 26 -0.26 2.92 9.42
N GLY A 27 0.76 2.36 10.06
CA GLY A 27 1.44 3.04 11.17
C GLY A 27 0.51 3.33 12.36
N MET A 28 -0.55 2.54 12.47
CA MET A 28 -1.57 2.68 13.51
C MET A 28 -1.75 1.35 14.23
N LYS A 29 -2.21 1.44 15.46
CA LYS A 29 -2.29 0.35 16.43
C LYS A 29 -3.16 -0.83 15.97
N ASP A 30 -4.28 -0.55 15.31
CA ASP A 30 -5.25 -1.58 14.88
C ASP A 30 -6.03 -1.15 13.64
N ALA A 31 -6.78 -2.10 13.07
CA ALA A 31 -7.57 -1.89 11.87
C ALA A 31 -8.69 -0.85 12.08
N ALA A 32 -9.39 -0.88 13.21
CA ALA A 32 -10.48 0.04 13.48
C ALA A 32 -10.00 1.49 13.53
N SER A 33 -8.88 1.75 14.20
CA SER A 33 -8.26 3.08 14.25
C SER A 33 -7.85 3.56 12.85
N ALA A 34 -7.24 2.70 12.04
CA ALA A 34 -6.81 3.02 10.69
C ALA A 34 -8.01 3.34 9.78
N ILE A 35 -9.03 2.50 9.76
CA ILE A 35 -10.23 2.69 8.94
C ILE A 35 -10.96 3.97 9.36
N ASN A 36 -11.14 4.20 10.66
CA ASN A 36 -11.78 5.42 11.15
C ASN A 36 -11.01 6.69 10.76
N TRP A 37 -9.68 6.65 10.83
CA TRP A 37 -8.84 7.77 10.42
C TRP A 37 -8.95 8.05 8.91
N LEU A 38 -8.83 7.03 8.09
CA LEU A 38 -8.91 7.16 6.63
C LEU A 38 -10.31 7.54 6.13
N ALA A 39 -11.35 7.28 6.91
CA ALA A 39 -12.74 7.71 6.64
C ALA A 39 -13.06 9.10 7.20
N ASN A 40 -12.17 9.69 8.00
CA ASN A 40 -12.40 11.00 8.60
C ASN A 40 -12.04 12.12 7.62
N PRO A 41 -12.97 13.03 7.27
CA PRO A 41 -12.68 14.14 6.37
C PRO A 41 -11.59 15.08 6.89
N GLU A 42 -11.41 15.19 8.20
CA GLU A 42 -10.36 16.03 8.81
C GLU A 42 -8.96 15.44 8.62
N ALA A 43 -8.85 14.13 8.36
CA ALA A 43 -7.56 13.47 8.17
C ALA A 43 -6.86 13.87 6.88
N LYS A 44 -7.63 14.21 5.84
CA LYS A 44 -7.14 14.59 4.50
C LYS A 44 -6.15 13.60 3.89
N VAL A 45 -6.31 12.33 4.26
CA VAL A 45 -5.60 11.17 3.72
C VAL A 45 -6.58 10.04 3.49
N SER A 46 -6.27 9.16 2.56
CA SER A 46 -7.07 7.98 2.25
C SER A 46 -6.23 6.93 1.54
N ALA A 47 -6.82 5.77 1.30
CA ALA A 47 -6.28 4.74 0.42
C ALA A 47 -7.44 4.05 -0.30
N HIS A 48 -7.15 3.34 -1.38
CA HIS A 48 -8.17 2.57 -2.07
C HIS A 48 -8.59 1.35 -1.24
N TYR A 49 -7.62 0.70 -0.61
CA TYR A 49 -7.85 -0.51 0.19
C TYR A 49 -7.10 -0.47 1.51
N VAL A 50 -7.71 -1.12 2.50
CA VAL A 50 -7.07 -1.49 3.77
C VAL A 50 -7.11 -3.01 3.88
N VAL A 51 -6.01 -3.64 4.26
CA VAL A 51 -5.95 -5.08 4.56
C VAL A 51 -5.65 -5.25 6.03
N THR A 52 -6.57 -5.90 6.74
CA THR A 52 -6.48 -6.13 8.19
C THR A 52 -5.55 -7.30 8.52
N GLU A 53 -5.17 -7.44 9.78
CA GLU A 53 -4.24 -8.49 10.23
C GLU A 53 -4.78 -9.90 9.98
N ASP A 54 -6.10 -10.08 10.05
CA ASP A 54 -6.78 -11.36 9.76
C ASP A 54 -7.13 -11.55 8.27
N GLY A 55 -6.64 -10.66 7.40
CA GLY A 55 -6.77 -10.78 5.95
C GLY A 55 -8.10 -10.28 5.37
N GLN A 56 -8.90 -9.52 6.11
CA GLN A 56 -10.05 -8.84 5.53
C GLN A 56 -9.59 -7.71 4.62
N ILE A 57 -10.28 -7.56 3.49
CA ILE A 57 -10.01 -6.49 2.52
C ILE A 57 -11.15 -5.48 2.60
N VAL A 58 -10.80 -4.23 2.90
CA VAL A 58 -11.76 -3.13 2.99
C VAL A 58 -11.49 -2.15 1.86
N GLN A 59 -12.47 -1.90 1.00
CA GLN A 59 -12.38 -0.86 -0.03
C GLN A 59 -12.92 0.45 0.52
N MET A 60 -12.13 1.52 0.42
CA MET A 60 -12.46 2.84 0.94
C MET A 60 -12.59 3.90 -0.13
N VAL A 61 -11.90 3.77 -1.26
CA VAL A 61 -12.01 4.64 -2.43
C VAL A 61 -12.07 3.79 -3.68
N ASP A 62 -12.93 4.15 -4.63
CA ASP A 62 -13.01 3.48 -5.93
C ASP A 62 -11.70 3.63 -6.69
N GLU A 63 -11.28 2.58 -7.41
CA GLU A 63 -10.04 2.61 -8.19
C GLU A 63 -10.04 3.68 -9.29
N GLU A 64 -11.22 4.07 -9.77
CA GLU A 64 -11.37 5.16 -10.74
C GLU A 64 -11.10 6.56 -10.14
N LYS A 65 -11.09 6.67 -8.82
CA LYS A 65 -10.85 7.92 -8.10
C LYS A 65 -9.40 8.01 -7.60
N ARG A 66 -8.96 9.23 -7.40
CA ARG A 66 -7.66 9.56 -6.85
C ARG A 66 -7.73 9.59 -5.33
N ALA A 67 -7.29 8.52 -4.67
CA ALA A 67 -7.10 8.52 -3.22
C ALA A 67 -5.84 9.31 -2.83
N TRP A 68 -5.76 9.76 -1.59
CA TRP A 68 -4.70 10.61 -1.08
C TRP A 68 -3.78 9.82 -0.13
N HIS A 69 -2.87 9.01 -0.71
CA HIS A 69 -2.01 8.10 0.06
C HIS A 69 -0.51 8.33 -0.13
N ALA A 70 -0.09 8.92 -1.26
CA ALA A 70 1.32 9.02 -1.61
C ALA A 70 1.99 10.31 -1.10
N GLY A 71 1.26 11.42 -1.02
CA GLY A 71 1.83 12.72 -0.71
C GLY A 71 2.86 13.16 -1.74
N ARG A 72 3.85 13.94 -1.30
CA ARG A 72 4.96 14.38 -2.16
C ARG A 72 5.90 13.21 -2.45
N GLY A 73 6.17 12.97 -3.71
CA GLY A 73 7.06 11.91 -4.14
C GLY A 73 7.33 11.95 -5.63
N TYR A 74 8.10 10.97 -6.08
CA TYR A 74 8.49 10.85 -7.47
C TYR A 74 8.68 9.39 -7.84
N TRP A 75 8.13 9.00 -8.98
CA TRP A 75 8.39 7.70 -9.55
C TRP A 75 8.41 7.77 -11.08
N ARG A 76 9.57 7.50 -11.67
CA ARG A 76 9.76 7.40 -13.14
C ARG A 76 9.13 8.55 -13.94
N GLY A 77 9.41 9.78 -13.53
CA GLY A 77 8.89 10.98 -14.18
C GLY A 77 7.53 11.46 -13.69
N ILE A 78 6.88 10.71 -12.80
CA ILE A 78 5.57 11.03 -12.24
C ILE A 78 5.74 11.67 -10.86
N THR A 79 5.17 12.85 -10.68
CA THR A 79 5.13 13.58 -9.39
C THR A 79 3.75 13.53 -8.73
N ASP A 80 2.67 13.48 -9.51
CA ASP A 80 1.32 13.22 -9.00
C ASP A 80 1.07 11.70 -8.92
N VAL A 81 1.77 11.06 -7.98
CA VAL A 81 1.69 9.60 -7.79
C VAL A 81 0.29 9.19 -7.35
N ASN A 82 -0.43 10.01 -6.57
CA ASN A 82 -1.83 9.72 -6.22
C ASN A 82 -2.71 9.53 -7.47
N SER A 83 -2.55 10.36 -8.50
CA SER A 83 -3.32 10.19 -9.75
C SER A 83 -2.95 8.94 -10.53
N ALA A 84 -1.69 8.51 -10.50
CA ALA A 84 -1.19 7.40 -11.30
C ALA A 84 -1.23 6.06 -10.58
N SER A 85 -1.75 5.99 -9.35
CA SER A 85 -1.60 4.79 -8.52
C SER A 85 -2.87 4.32 -7.83
N ILE A 86 -2.85 3.06 -7.44
CA ILE A 86 -3.69 2.46 -6.41
C ILE A 86 -2.84 2.31 -5.14
N GLY A 87 -3.38 2.68 -3.98
CA GLY A 87 -2.71 2.52 -2.68
C GLY A 87 -3.40 1.46 -1.83
N ILE A 88 -2.60 0.56 -1.27
CA ILE A 88 -3.03 -0.45 -0.29
C ILE A 88 -2.38 -0.12 1.05
N GLU A 89 -3.19 0.12 2.06
CA GLU A 89 -2.79 0.27 3.45
C GLU A 89 -2.88 -1.09 4.17
N ILE A 90 -1.77 -1.55 4.71
CA ILE A 90 -1.66 -2.85 5.36
C ILE A 90 -1.53 -2.59 6.86
N VAL A 91 -2.46 -3.10 7.65
CA VAL A 91 -2.50 -2.80 9.09
C VAL A 91 -1.27 -3.36 9.78
N ASN A 92 -0.47 -2.45 10.34
CA ASN A 92 0.75 -2.74 11.10
C ASN A 92 1.10 -1.48 11.90
N PRO A 93 1.54 -1.60 13.16
CA PRO A 93 1.91 -0.44 13.97
C PRO A 93 2.99 0.44 13.34
N GLY A 94 3.87 -0.13 12.51
CA GLY A 94 4.97 0.58 11.89
C GLY A 94 6.13 0.87 12.83
N HIS A 95 7.21 1.42 12.30
CA HIS A 95 8.47 1.63 13.03
C HIS A 95 8.32 2.49 14.28
N GLU A 96 7.39 3.44 14.27
CA GLU A 96 7.18 4.36 15.39
C GLU A 96 6.49 3.70 16.59
N TRP A 97 5.63 2.70 16.35
CA TRP A 97 4.74 2.13 17.38
C TRP A 97 4.94 0.65 17.63
N GLY A 98 6.06 0.08 17.22
CA GLY A 98 6.38 -1.32 17.44
C GLY A 98 6.16 -2.20 16.22
N TYR A 99 6.93 -1.94 15.17
CA TYR A 99 6.90 -2.65 13.90
C TYR A 99 7.05 -4.16 14.10
N VAL A 100 6.16 -4.92 13.50
CA VAL A 100 6.06 -6.37 13.63
C VAL A 100 5.99 -7.04 12.25
N PRO A 101 6.30 -8.34 12.14
CA PRO A 101 6.06 -9.10 10.93
C PRO A 101 4.58 -9.05 10.51
N PHE A 102 4.33 -9.09 9.21
CA PHE A 102 2.98 -9.16 8.66
C PHE A 102 2.45 -10.59 8.78
N PRO A 103 1.26 -10.80 9.38
CA PRO A 103 0.66 -12.13 9.48
C PRO A 103 0.48 -12.82 8.13
N GLU A 104 0.48 -14.15 8.14
CA GLU A 104 0.34 -14.96 6.92
C GLU A 104 -0.98 -14.69 6.20
N GLU A 105 -2.08 -14.63 6.93
CA GLU A 105 -3.42 -14.35 6.40
C GLU A 105 -3.50 -12.96 5.75
N GLN A 106 -2.81 -11.99 6.33
CA GLN A 106 -2.72 -10.64 5.80
C GLN A 106 -1.93 -10.63 4.49
N MET A 107 -0.78 -11.28 4.46
CA MET A 107 0.04 -11.36 3.24
C MET A 107 -0.63 -12.16 2.12
N ASP A 108 -1.40 -13.18 2.44
CA ASP A 108 -2.23 -13.88 1.47
C ASP A 108 -3.27 -12.97 0.84
N ALA A 109 -3.95 -12.17 1.66
CA ALA A 109 -4.95 -11.20 1.19
C ALA A 109 -4.29 -10.11 0.33
N VAL A 110 -3.15 -9.56 0.75
CA VAL A 110 -2.36 -8.58 -0.02
C VAL A 110 -1.96 -9.16 -1.38
N THR A 111 -1.53 -10.41 -1.41
CA THR A 111 -1.11 -11.08 -2.64
C THR A 111 -2.27 -11.24 -3.62
N ARG A 112 -3.42 -11.75 -3.14
CA ARG A 112 -4.62 -11.91 -3.98
C ARG A 112 -5.15 -10.57 -4.51
N LEU A 113 -5.24 -9.57 -3.65
CA LEU A 113 -5.67 -8.22 -4.02
C LEU A 113 -4.73 -7.59 -5.04
N SER A 114 -3.44 -7.63 -4.78
CA SER A 114 -2.41 -7.08 -5.66
C SER A 114 -2.42 -7.74 -7.04
N HIS A 115 -2.55 -9.08 -7.10
CA HIS A 115 -2.66 -9.81 -8.35
C HIS A 115 -3.87 -9.34 -9.18
N ALA A 116 -5.02 -9.17 -8.54
CA ALA A 116 -6.23 -8.69 -9.21
C ALA A 116 -6.06 -7.26 -9.76
N ILE A 117 -5.44 -6.37 -8.97
CA ILE A 117 -5.20 -4.98 -9.36
C ILE A 117 -4.21 -4.89 -10.53
N VAL A 118 -3.05 -5.55 -10.43
CA VAL A 118 -2.04 -5.49 -11.50
C VAL A 118 -2.56 -6.06 -12.82
N LYS A 119 -3.38 -7.10 -12.75
CA LYS A 119 -4.01 -7.68 -13.93
C LYS A 119 -5.06 -6.75 -14.56
N ARG A 120 -5.88 -6.08 -13.73
CA ARG A 120 -6.94 -5.18 -14.19
C ARG A 120 -6.40 -3.93 -14.87
N HIS A 121 -5.28 -3.41 -14.38
CA HIS A 121 -4.67 -2.15 -14.85
C HIS A 121 -3.39 -2.34 -15.67
N ASP A 122 -3.00 -3.56 -16.00
CA ASP A 122 -1.75 -3.87 -16.73
C ASP A 122 -0.51 -3.27 -16.07
N ILE A 123 -0.43 -3.28 -14.73
CA ILE A 123 0.69 -2.73 -13.99
C ILE A 123 1.89 -3.67 -14.10
N ILE A 124 3.01 -3.17 -14.62
CA ILE A 124 4.25 -3.95 -14.72
C ILE A 124 4.88 -4.18 -13.34
N PRO A 125 5.57 -5.32 -13.11
CA PRO A 125 6.14 -5.64 -11.80
C PRO A 125 7.08 -4.58 -11.21
N SER A 126 7.81 -3.85 -12.06
CA SER A 126 8.69 -2.75 -11.62
C SER A 126 7.95 -1.50 -11.13
N ASN A 127 6.64 -1.44 -11.31
CA ASN A 127 5.77 -0.37 -10.82
C ASN A 127 4.90 -0.78 -9.61
N VAL A 128 5.15 -1.96 -9.05
CA VAL A 128 4.62 -2.35 -7.74
C VAL A 128 5.69 -2.02 -6.70
N ILE A 129 5.45 -0.96 -5.93
CA ILE A 129 6.46 -0.30 -5.11
C ILE A 129 5.99 -0.03 -3.69
N GLY A 130 6.91 0.24 -2.79
CA GLY A 130 6.62 0.75 -1.45
C GLY A 130 6.56 2.28 -1.44
N HIS A 131 5.92 2.85 -0.43
CA HIS A 131 5.91 4.29 -0.20
C HIS A 131 7.33 4.85 -0.07
N SER A 132 8.22 4.10 0.57
CA SER A 132 9.64 4.45 0.69
C SER A 132 10.38 4.53 -0.65
N ASP A 133 9.91 3.86 -1.70
CA ASP A 133 10.53 3.94 -3.03
C ASP A 133 10.24 5.27 -3.72
N LEU A 134 9.05 5.81 -3.57
CA LEU A 134 8.65 7.08 -4.18
C LEU A 134 8.99 8.32 -3.30
N ALA A 135 9.25 8.12 -2.01
CA ALA A 135 9.57 9.18 -1.07
C ALA A 135 10.63 8.72 -0.04
N PRO A 136 11.84 8.31 -0.46
CA PRO A 136 12.83 7.66 0.39
C PRO A 136 13.34 8.53 1.54
N ALA A 137 13.35 9.85 1.37
CA ALA A 137 13.79 10.78 2.42
C ALA A 137 12.72 11.02 3.50
N ARG A 138 11.47 10.58 3.27
CA ARG A 138 10.33 10.94 4.10
C ARG A 138 9.58 9.74 4.67
N LYS A 139 9.61 8.57 3.97
CA LYS A 139 8.79 7.39 4.28
C LYS A 139 9.61 6.12 4.40
N GLN A 140 9.18 5.24 5.30
CA GLN A 140 9.78 3.92 5.53
C GLN A 140 8.84 2.77 5.14
N ASP A 141 7.54 3.02 5.08
CA ASP A 141 6.55 1.99 4.82
C ASP A 141 6.66 1.41 3.38
N PRO A 142 6.38 0.12 3.18
CA PRO A 142 5.89 -0.85 4.16
C PRO A 142 6.97 -1.48 5.04
N GLY A 143 8.23 -1.07 4.92
CA GLY A 143 9.35 -1.50 5.75
C GLY A 143 10.00 -2.81 5.32
N GLU A 144 11.07 -3.16 6.02
CA GLU A 144 11.98 -4.28 5.70
C GLU A 144 11.39 -5.66 5.95
N LEU A 145 10.31 -5.76 6.75
CA LEU A 145 9.62 -7.03 7.02
C LEU A 145 8.53 -7.35 6.00
N PHE A 146 8.27 -6.45 5.04
CA PHE A 146 7.30 -6.73 3.99
C PHE A 146 7.80 -7.78 3.02
N ASP A 147 6.97 -8.80 2.74
CA ASP A 147 7.36 -9.98 1.96
C ASP A 147 7.30 -9.71 0.44
N TRP A 148 8.25 -8.92 -0.05
CA TRP A 148 8.41 -8.65 -1.48
C TRP A 148 8.72 -9.92 -2.28
N GLU A 149 9.39 -10.90 -1.66
CA GLU A 149 9.71 -12.15 -2.33
C GLU A 149 8.45 -12.96 -2.67
N ARG A 150 7.47 -12.95 -1.79
CA ARG A 150 6.14 -13.57 -2.04
C ARG A 150 5.50 -12.96 -3.28
N LEU A 151 5.43 -11.64 -3.37
CA LEU A 151 4.87 -10.95 -4.54
C LEU A 151 5.67 -11.25 -5.82
N ALA A 152 7.00 -11.31 -5.73
CA ALA A 152 7.86 -11.65 -6.85
C ALA A 152 7.64 -13.07 -7.36
N ARG A 153 7.48 -14.04 -6.47
CA ARG A 153 7.16 -15.43 -6.84
C ARG A 153 5.83 -15.57 -7.59
N HIS A 154 4.90 -14.67 -7.35
CA HIS A 154 3.62 -14.61 -8.07
C HIS A 154 3.65 -13.69 -9.30
N GLY A 155 4.82 -13.17 -9.67
CA GLY A 155 4.97 -12.28 -10.84
C GLY A 155 4.35 -10.90 -10.67
N ILE A 156 4.00 -10.51 -9.44
CA ILE A 156 3.33 -9.24 -9.12
C ILE A 156 4.31 -8.09 -9.02
N ALA A 157 5.46 -8.32 -8.38
CA ALA A 157 6.49 -7.32 -8.12
C ALA A 157 7.88 -7.85 -8.48
N LEU A 158 8.85 -6.97 -8.59
CA LEU A 158 10.26 -7.37 -8.65
C LEU A 158 10.73 -7.80 -7.25
N LYS A 159 11.65 -8.77 -7.24
CA LYS A 159 12.35 -9.14 -6.02
C LYS A 159 13.15 -7.94 -5.52
N LYS A 160 12.92 -7.55 -4.27
CA LYS A 160 13.73 -6.54 -3.59
C LYS A 160 14.72 -7.22 -2.65
N PRO A 161 15.92 -6.63 -2.46
CA PRO A 161 16.83 -7.13 -1.43
C PRO A 161 16.11 -7.08 -0.09
N SER A 162 15.94 -8.23 0.57
CA SER A 162 15.56 -8.24 1.97
C SER A 162 16.84 -8.11 2.79
N LEU A 163 16.94 -7.08 3.61
CA LEU A 163 17.89 -7.07 4.69
C LEU A 163 17.45 -8.16 5.67
N LYS A 164 18.18 -9.25 5.69
CA LYS A 164 18.03 -10.22 6.79
C LYS A 164 18.53 -9.54 8.05
N LEU A 165 17.79 -9.69 9.14
CA LEU A 165 18.28 -9.34 10.48
C LEU A 165 19.67 -9.96 10.66
N GLY A 166 20.72 -9.14 10.71
CA GLY A 166 22.10 -9.59 10.85
C GLY A 166 23.03 -9.26 9.68
N ASP A 167 22.51 -8.75 8.56
CA ASP A 167 23.38 -8.24 7.50
C ASP A 167 23.92 -6.87 7.94
N PRO A 168 25.24 -6.66 7.98
CA PRO A 168 25.80 -5.36 8.32
C PRO A 168 25.34 -4.34 7.28
N PRO A 169 25.03 -3.11 7.69
CA PRO A 169 24.87 -2.02 6.77
C PRO A 169 26.25 -1.72 6.19
N TRP A 170 26.57 -2.46 5.05
CA TRP A 170 27.89 -2.31 4.47
C TRP A 170 28.67 -1.13 4.97
#